data_4ed31fbfb6b36805da0a80476242e765
#
_entry.id   4ed31fbfb6b36805da0a80476242e765
#
_cell.length_a   1.000
_cell.length_b   1.000
_cell.length_c   1.000
_cell.angle_alpha   90.00
_cell.angle_beta   90.00
_cell.angle_gamma   90.00
#
_symmetry.space_group_name_H-M   'P 1'
#
loop_
_entity.id
_entity.type
_entity.pdbx_description
1 polymer ?
#
loop_
_entity_poly.entity_id
_entity_poly.type
_entity_poly.pdbx_seq_one_letter_code
_entity_poly.pdbx_strand_id
1 'polypeptide(L)'
;VTSSFVGFVDQTTRAMLSPLERMKKLLGAKDKRAMILEMVDADELDLNLMALLKTNINTARQAGQEDAAEFMEKIYKACAKFVDGA
;
A
#
# COMPACT_ATOMS: atom_id res chain seq x y z
N VAL A 1 -13.74 -27.85 7.13
CA VAL A 1 -12.39 -27.76 7.68
C VAL A 1 -11.60 -26.66 7.00
N THR A 2 -11.58 -26.68 5.68
CA THR A 2 -10.88 -25.64 4.94
C THR A 2 -11.46 -24.27 5.21
N SER A 3 -12.77 -24.18 5.28
CA SER A 3 -13.45 -22.92 5.60
C SER A 3 -13.05 -22.38 6.95
N SER A 4 -13.02 -23.23 7.96
CA SER A 4 -12.65 -22.82 9.29
C SER A 4 -11.23 -22.33 9.34
N PHE A 5 -10.38 -23.03 8.66
CA PHE A 5 -8.97 -22.68 8.61
C PHE A 5 -8.77 -21.30 7.94
N VAL A 6 -9.45 -21.10 6.83
CA VAL A 6 -9.38 -19.85 6.11
C VAL A 6 -9.92 -18.70 6.98
N GLY A 7 -11.02 -18.95 7.67
CA GLY A 7 -11.60 -17.95 8.54
C GLY A 7 -10.65 -17.56 9.67
N PHE A 8 -9.95 -18.53 10.21
CA PHE A 8 -8.99 -18.26 11.26
C PHE A 8 -7.84 -17.39 10.76
N VAL A 9 -7.28 -17.76 9.62
CA VAL A 9 -6.20 -16.99 9.01
C VAL A 9 -6.67 -15.58 8.68
N ASP A 10 -7.90 -15.49 8.20
CA ASP A 10 -8.47 -14.21 7.83
C ASP A 10 -8.55 -13.24 9.01
N GLN A 11 -8.93 -13.75 10.17
CA GLN A 11 -8.97 -12.92 11.37
C GLN A 11 -7.61 -12.37 11.73
N THR A 12 -6.59 -13.22 11.62
CA THR A 12 -5.23 -12.80 11.92
C THR A 12 -4.75 -11.78 10.90
N THR A 13 -5.02 -12.06 9.64
CA THR A 13 -4.57 -11.20 8.55
C THR A 13 -5.21 -9.82 8.62
N ARG A 14 -6.46 -9.75 9.03
CA ARG A 14 -7.17 -8.50 9.11
C ARG A 14 -6.52 -7.54 10.10
N ALA A 15 -5.94 -8.08 11.16
CA ALA A 15 -5.24 -7.27 12.14
C ALA A 15 -3.89 -6.81 11.64
N MET A 16 -3.28 -7.56 10.71
CA MET A 16 -1.93 -7.30 10.24
C MET A 16 -1.78 -7.53 8.76
N LEU A 17 -2.31 -6.60 7.98
CA LEU A 17 -2.14 -6.65 6.53
C LEU A 17 -0.67 -6.47 6.16
N SER A 18 -0.20 -7.27 5.21
CA SER A 18 1.16 -7.14 4.72
C SER A 18 1.32 -5.83 3.93
N PRO A 19 2.54 -5.31 3.81
CA PRO A 19 2.77 -4.10 3.01
C PRO A 19 2.28 -4.25 1.57
N LEU A 20 2.44 -5.43 0.99
CA LEU A 20 1.98 -5.68 -0.37
C LEU A 20 0.45 -5.55 -0.48
N GLU A 21 -0.27 -6.08 0.49
CA GLU A 21 -1.72 -5.99 0.49
C GLU A 21 -2.19 -4.56 0.67
N ARG A 22 -1.51 -3.81 1.52
CA ARG A 22 -1.81 -2.39 1.72
C ARG A 22 -1.58 -1.60 0.44
N MET A 23 -0.49 -1.91 -0.26
CA MET A 23 -0.20 -1.25 -1.52
C MET A 23 -1.27 -1.55 -2.56
N LYS A 24 -1.69 -2.80 -2.68
CA LYS A 24 -2.76 -3.19 -3.61
C LYS A 24 -4.07 -2.48 -3.28
N LYS A 25 -4.39 -2.40 -2.00
CA LYS A 25 -5.59 -1.71 -1.53
C LYS A 25 -5.56 -0.25 -1.95
N LEU A 26 -4.42 0.39 -1.74
CA LEU A 26 -4.24 1.80 -2.07
C LEU A 26 -4.32 2.04 -3.58
N LEU A 27 -3.59 1.25 -4.35
CA LEU A 27 -3.54 1.44 -5.80
C LEU A 27 -4.86 1.10 -6.49
N GLY A 28 -5.64 0.21 -5.90
CA GLY A 28 -6.93 -0.19 -6.46
C GLY A 28 -8.08 0.68 -6.04
N ALA A 29 -7.88 1.64 -5.16
CA ALA A 29 -8.95 2.49 -4.66
C ALA A 29 -9.42 3.46 -5.75
N LYS A 30 -10.70 3.72 -5.80
CA LYS A 30 -11.26 4.69 -6.73
C LYS A 30 -10.84 6.11 -6.37
N ASP A 31 -10.88 6.42 -5.09
CA ASP A 31 -10.44 7.71 -4.57
C ASP A 31 -9.18 7.48 -3.74
N LYS A 32 -8.03 7.75 -4.35
CA LYS A 32 -6.73 7.51 -3.70
C LYS A 32 -6.55 8.37 -2.46
N ARG A 33 -7.01 9.60 -2.52
CA ARG A 33 -6.88 10.52 -1.40
C ARG A 33 -7.69 10.04 -0.19
N ALA A 34 -8.93 9.64 -0.43
CA ALA A 34 -9.78 9.11 0.63
C ALA A 34 -9.16 7.84 1.22
N MET A 35 -8.61 6.98 0.37
CA MET A 35 -7.98 5.75 0.83
C MET A 35 -6.74 6.05 1.68
N ILE A 36 -5.94 7.02 1.28
CA ILE A 36 -4.76 7.42 2.06
C ILE A 36 -5.18 7.86 3.45
N LEU A 37 -6.21 8.70 3.54
CA LEU A 37 -6.70 9.17 4.83
C LEU A 37 -7.25 8.05 5.69
N GLU A 38 -7.95 7.09 5.07
CA GLU A 38 -8.44 5.92 5.77
C GLU A 38 -7.28 5.09 6.34
N MET A 39 -6.24 4.91 5.55
CA MET A 39 -5.09 4.13 5.96
C MET A 39 -4.30 4.84 7.07
N VAL A 40 -4.23 6.16 7.02
CA VAL A 40 -3.61 6.93 8.09
C VAL A 40 -4.39 6.72 9.40
N ASP A 41 -5.71 6.79 9.31
CA ASP A 41 -6.58 6.63 10.45
C ASP A 41 -6.50 5.22 11.04
N ALA A 42 -6.33 4.23 10.19
CA ALA A 42 -6.20 2.84 10.61
C ALA A 42 -4.76 2.44 10.96
N ASP A 43 -3.82 3.39 10.89
CA ASP A 43 -2.41 3.17 11.17
C ASP A 43 -1.81 2.11 10.24
N GLU A 44 -2.29 2.07 9.01
CA GLU A 44 -1.80 1.15 7.99
C GLU A 44 -0.68 1.74 7.12
N LEU A 45 -0.46 3.04 7.23
CA LEU A 45 0.53 3.73 6.44
C LEU A 45 1.83 3.82 7.24
N ASP A 46 2.83 3.05 6.84
CA ASP A 46 4.10 3.00 7.56
C ASP A 46 5.30 3.00 6.61
N LEU A 47 6.49 2.98 7.17
CA LEU A 47 7.73 3.00 6.39
C LEU A 47 7.89 1.76 5.51
N ASN A 48 7.36 0.62 5.94
CA ASN A 48 7.44 -0.60 5.14
C ASN A 48 6.65 -0.45 3.85
N LEU A 49 5.47 0.14 3.94
CA LEU A 49 4.66 0.42 2.76
C LEU A 49 5.36 1.42 1.85
N MET A 50 5.95 2.45 2.43
CA MET A 50 6.67 3.46 1.66
C MET A 50 7.86 2.85 0.92
N ALA A 51 8.60 1.99 1.59
CA ALA A 51 9.73 1.31 0.98
C ALA A 51 9.28 0.43 -0.19
N LEU A 52 8.16 -0.27 -0.03
CA LEU A 52 7.62 -1.11 -1.09
C LEU A 52 7.18 -0.28 -2.29
N LEU A 53 6.52 0.84 -2.05
CA LEU A 53 6.12 1.75 -3.12
C LEU A 53 7.34 2.26 -3.89
N LYS A 54 8.37 2.65 -3.17
CA LYS A 54 9.60 3.15 -3.78
C LYS A 54 10.26 2.09 -4.65
N THR A 55 10.32 0.87 -4.14
CA THR A 55 10.88 -0.26 -4.89
C THR A 55 10.10 -0.49 -6.18
N ASN A 56 8.78 -0.45 -6.10
CA ASN A 56 7.93 -0.65 -7.27
C ASN A 56 8.07 0.49 -8.28
N ILE A 57 8.24 1.71 -7.81
CA ILE A 57 8.48 2.86 -8.69
C ILE A 57 9.76 2.63 -9.49
N ASN A 58 10.84 2.23 -8.81
CA ASN A 58 12.12 1.98 -9.47
C ASN A 58 12.01 0.84 -10.48
N THR A 59 11.33 -0.24 -10.10
CA THR A 59 11.14 -1.38 -10.97
C THR A 59 10.36 -0.99 -12.22
N ALA A 60 9.32 -0.19 -12.07
CA ALA A 60 8.53 0.27 -13.20
C ALA A 60 9.36 1.13 -14.14
N ARG A 61 10.20 1.99 -13.60
CA ARG A 61 11.07 2.82 -14.42
C ARG A 61 12.09 1.99 -15.19
N GLN A 62 12.66 0.99 -14.55
CA GLN A 62 13.62 0.10 -15.20
C GLN A 62 12.97 -0.72 -16.31
N ALA A 63 11.69 -1.03 -16.14
CA ALA A 63 10.93 -1.76 -17.14
C ALA A 63 10.39 -0.86 -18.26
N GLY A 64 10.65 0.43 -18.20
CA GLY A 64 10.15 1.36 -19.19
C GLY A 64 8.69 1.77 -19.00
N GLN A 65 8.11 1.45 -17.85
CA GLN A 65 6.72 1.78 -17.56
C GLN A 65 6.64 3.09 -16.77
N GLU A 66 6.97 4.17 -17.44
CA GLU A 66 7.04 5.47 -16.79
C GLU A 66 5.70 5.98 -16.29
N ASP A 67 4.62 5.67 -17.02
CA ASP A 67 3.29 6.08 -16.59
C ASP A 67 2.93 5.45 -15.24
N ALA A 68 3.21 4.18 -15.08
CA ALA A 68 2.97 3.47 -13.83
C ALA A 68 3.87 4.04 -12.72
N ALA A 69 5.12 4.32 -13.04
CA ALA A 69 6.06 4.88 -12.08
C ALA A 69 5.60 6.25 -11.59
N GLU A 70 5.15 7.11 -12.51
CA GLU A 70 4.65 8.44 -12.15
C GLU A 70 3.41 8.35 -11.27
N PHE A 71 2.51 7.46 -11.61
CA PHE A 71 1.29 7.24 -10.84
C PHE A 71 1.63 6.86 -9.41
N MET A 72 2.49 5.86 -9.23
CA MET A 72 2.91 5.42 -7.90
C MET A 72 3.71 6.49 -7.16
N GLU A 73 4.50 7.27 -7.89
CA GLU A 73 5.28 8.35 -7.28
C GLU A 73 4.39 9.43 -6.70
N LYS A 74 3.31 9.78 -7.39
CA LYS A 74 2.34 10.74 -6.87
C LYS A 74 1.72 10.24 -5.59
N ILE A 75 1.39 8.97 -5.56
CA ILE A 75 0.82 8.35 -4.36
C ILE A 75 1.86 8.34 -3.24
N TYR A 76 3.10 8.00 -3.57
CA TYR A 76 4.19 8.01 -2.59
C TYR A 76 4.34 9.38 -1.94
N LYS A 77 4.37 10.43 -2.75
CA LYS A 77 4.52 11.79 -2.23
C LYS A 77 3.35 12.21 -1.36
N ALA A 78 2.15 11.81 -1.74
CA ALA A 78 0.97 12.11 -0.94
C ALA A 78 1.02 11.38 0.40
N CYS A 79 1.48 10.14 0.41
CA CYS A 79 1.62 9.35 1.63
C CYS A 79 2.73 9.86 2.53
N ALA A 80 3.82 10.33 1.93
CA ALA A 80 4.99 10.78 2.68
C ALA A 80 4.67 11.90 3.65
N LYS A 81 3.63 12.68 3.39
CA LYS A 81 3.21 13.76 4.28
C LYS A 81 2.74 13.24 5.63
N PHE A 82 2.29 11.99 5.66
CA PHE A 82 1.71 11.39 6.86
C PHE A 82 2.65 10.38 7.53
N VAL A 83 3.81 10.12 6.94
CA VAL A 83 4.74 9.12 7.45
C VAL A 83 6.06 9.79 7.79
N ASP A 84 6.41 9.80 9.07
CA ASP A 84 7.66 10.40 9.52
C ASP A 84 8.84 9.60 8.99
N GLY A 85 9.82 10.31 8.47
CA GLY A 85 11.04 9.67 7.97
C GLY A 85 10.95 9.15 6.54
N ALA A 86 9.83 9.36 5.88
CA ALA A 86 9.67 8.91 4.49
C ALA A 86 10.26 9.91 3.48
#